data_40963015b7e8c60fdbafc8517289df44
#
_entry.id   40963015b7e8c60fdbafc8517289df44
#
_cell.length_a   1.000
_cell.length_b   1.000
_cell.length_c   1.000
_cell.angle_alpha   90.00
_cell.angle_beta   90.00
_cell.angle_gamma   90.00
#
_symmetry.space_group_name_H-M   'P 1'
#
loop_
_entity.id
_entity.type
_entity.pdbx_description
1 polymer ?
#
loop_
_entity_poly.entity_id
_entity_poly.type
_entity_poly.pdbx_seq_one_letter_code
_entity_poly.pdbx_strand_id
1 'polypeptide(L)'
;MPNILHSDESDLGVTSERPGYGSQSGHWVAGKRRIAMLIRSLEYGGAEMQVTILANGLARCGHAVSVLVFYPNGPLIKRLSPDVTLRCLEKRGRWDLKGFLGRLFRVLEEERPDILYAFLPVSNLLACLTRLPSRKLKLAWGVRASDVDLAHYDRLSWFTYWLERLFSRCPDLIISNSEAGRRYAVSRGFPSNDRFIVIPNGIDVERFRPYPMLREAVRAEWGVSPKETLVGIVGRMDPMKDHPTFLEAAAVLARRKQGMRFVSVGDGPPDYAARLQEQARRLGLHERMVWAGPRADLPAVYNALDLVVSSSAFGEGFSNALGEAMACGVPCVATDVGDAREILGDGGIVVPPRDPEALAAGMIVLLDRLSLERASLCAGVRRRISENFSVETLVRRTKAALEAIP
;
A
#
# COMPACT_ATOMS: atom_id res chain seq x y z
N MET A 1 -29.37 -11.53 15.59
CA MET A 1 -29.84 -10.15 15.37
C MET A 1 -29.75 -9.39 16.67
N PRO A 2 -29.09 -8.24 16.72
CA PRO A 2 -29.67 -6.97 16.34
C PRO A 2 -28.70 -6.12 15.48
N ASN A 3 -29.30 -5.16 14.75
CA ASN A 3 -28.74 -4.11 13.94
C ASN A 3 -27.62 -3.33 14.65
N ILE A 4 -26.46 -3.18 14.02
CA ILE A 4 -25.47 -2.16 14.38
C ILE A 4 -25.46 -1.09 13.30
N LEU A 5 -25.87 0.07 13.76
CA LEU A 5 -25.99 1.38 13.18
C LEU A 5 -24.82 1.78 12.27
N HIS A 6 -25.17 2.18 11.04
CA HIS A 6 -24.39 3.10 10.25
C HIS A 6 -24.33 4.45 10.98
N SER A 7 -23.20 4.82 11.53
CA SER A 7 -22.96 6.20 11.91
C SER A 7 -22.51 6.98 10.66
N ASP A 8 -23.39 7.89 10.22
CA ASP A 8 -23.13 8.87 9.18
C ASP A 8 -21.94 9.75 9.52
N GLU A 9 -21.04 9.93 8.54
CA GLU A 9 -19.90 10.86 8.59
C GLU A 9 -20.32 12.35 8.50
N SER A 10 -21.58 12.71 8.77
CA SER A 10 -22.12 14.06 8.50
C SER A 10 -22.06 15.05 9.68
N ASP A 11 -21.53 14.67 10.85
CA ASP A 11 -21.63 15.53 12.06
C ASP A 11 -20.31 15.97 12.72
N LEU A 12 -19.21 15.96 11.99
CA LEU A 12 -18.04 16.77 12.37
C LEU A 12 -18.00 17.96 11.41
N GLY A 13 -18.52 19.11 11.87
CA GLY A 13 -18.61 20.38 11.14
C GLY A 13 -17.24 20.89 10.67
N VAL A 14 -16.71 20.31 9.62
CA VAL A 14 -15.61 20.82 8.83
C VAL A 14 -16.22 21.48 7.60
N THR A 15 -16.43 22.78 7.67
CA THR A 15 -16.76 23.61 6.53
C THR A 15 -15.77 23.34 5.41
N SER A 16 -16.30 22.98 4.24
CA SER A 16 -15.56 22.74 3.02
C SER A 16 -15.02 24.04 2.42
N GLU A 17 -14.05 24.68 3.06
CA GLU A 17 -13.22 25.65 2.40
C GLU A 17 -12.08 24.90 1.69
N ARG A 18 -12.16 24.85 0.36
CA ARG A 18 -11.10 24.34 -0.52
C ARG A 18 -9.89 25.26 -0.38
N PRO A 19 -8.72 24.80 0.07
CA PRO A 19 -7.51 25.60 -0.04
C PRO A 19 -7.20 25.79 -1.52
N GLY A 20 -7.18 27.03 -1.98
CA GLY A 20 -6.73 27.38 -3.31
C GLY A 20 -5.25 27.05 -3.46
N TYR A 21 -4.93 26.06 -4.26
CA TYR A 21 -3.57 25.76 -4.65
C TYR A 21 -3.07 26.85 -5.58
N GLY A 22 -2.08 27.61 -5.09
CA GLY A 22 -1.37 28.63 -5.85
C GLY A 22 -0.81 28.05 -7.14
N SER A 23 -1.20 28.68 -8.26
CA SER A 23 -0.72 28.40 -9.60
C SER A 23 0.77 28.72 -9.71
N GLN A 24 1.64 27.70 -9.65
CA GLN A 24 2.94 27.79 -10.29
C GLN A 24 2.80 27.19 -11.69
N SER A 25 2.66 28.10 -12.66
CA SER A 25 2.63 27.83 -14.10
C SER A 25 3.99 27.36 -14.60
N GLY A 26 4.23 26.07 -14.59
CA GLY A 26 5.25 25.42 -15.41
C GLY A 26 4.58 24.87 -16.67
N HIS A 27 4.81 25.47 -17.83
CA HIS A 27 4.33 24.99 -19.12
C HIS A 27 4.94 23.61 -19.44
N TRP A 28 4.14 22.56 -19.27
CA TRP A 28 4.41 21.23 -19.81
C TRP A 28 3.36 20.91 -20.86
N VAL A 29 3.66 21.21 -22.12
CA VAL A 29 2.85 20.76 -23.27
C VAL A 29 3.39 19.40 -23.69
N ALA A 30 3.04 18.34 -22.95
CA ALA A 30 3.12 16.97 -23.47
C ALA A 30 1.72 16.56 -23.91
N GLY A 31 1.60 15.86 -25.05
CA GLY A 31 0.30 15.51 -25.62
C GLY A 31 -0.59 14.72 -24.67
N LYS A 32 -1.87 15.07 -24.56
CA LYS A 32 -2.87 14.34 -23.79
C LYS A 32 -2.92 12.90 -24.26
N ARG A 33 -2.68 11.93 -23.37
CA ARG A 33 -2.84 10.49 -23.62
C ARG A 33 -4.14 9.99 -23.01
N ARG A 34 -4.74 8.98 -23.64
CA ARG A 34 -5.84 8.19 -23.08
C ARG A 34 -5.25 6.97 -22.41
N ILE A 35 -5.40 6.86 -21.10
CA ILE A 35 -4.80 5.82 -20.27
C ILE A 35 -5.90 5.00 -19.63
N ALA A 36 -5.99 3.72 -19.97
CA ALA A 36 -6.88 2.76 -19.31
C ALA A 36 -6.08 1.98 -18.26
N MET A 37 -6.56 1.96 -17.02
CA MET A 37 -5.96 1.19 -15.92
C MET A 37 -6.81 -0.03 -15.63
N LEU A 38 -6.26 -1.24 -15.73
CA LEU A 38 -6.97 -2.50 -15.54
C LEU A 38 -6.61 -3.14 -14.21
N ILE A 39 -7.60 -3.30 -13.33
CA ILE A 39 -7.43 -3.95 -12.03
C ILE A 39 -8.66 -4.79 -11.69
N ARG A 40 -8.52 -5.77 -10.79
CA ARG A 40 -9.61 -6.69 -10.44
C ARG A 40 -10.80 -5.99 -9.77
N SER A 41 -10.57 -5.16 -8.79
CA SER A 41 -11.58 -4.42 -8.02
C SER A 41 -10.94 -3.18 -7.39
N LEU A 42 -11.75 -2.35 -6.72
CA LEU A 42 -11.29 -1.23 -5.90
C LEU A 42 -11.62 -1.47 -4.42
N GLU A 43 -11.45 -2.72 -3.96
CA GLU A 43 -11.50 -3.08 -2.54
C GLU A 43 -10.32 -2.48 -1.77
N TYR A 44 -10.34 -2.56 -0.44
CA TYR A 44 -9.19 -2.13 0.35
C TYR A 44 -7.97 -3.03 0.13
N GLY A 45 -6.95 -2.47 -0.49
CA GLY A 45 -5.68 -3.12 -0.76
C GLY A 45 -4.61 -2.11 -1.16
N GLY A 46 -3.34 -2.49 -0.99
CA GLY A 46 -2.22 -1.60 -1.30
C GLY A 46 -2.13 -1.24 -2.79
N ALA A 47 -2.35 -2.21 -3.68
CA ALA A 47 -2.32 -1.98 -5.12
C ALA A 47 -3.51 -1.14 -5.58
N GLU A 48 -4.70 -1.44 -5.07
CA GLU A 48 -5.96 -0.76 -5.36
C GLU A 48 -5.91 0.71 -4.94
N MET A 49 -5.37 0.99 -3.76
CA MET A 49 -5.13 2.36 -3.30
C MET A 49 -4.18 3.11 -4.24
N GLN A 50 -3.08 2.48 -4.66
CA GLN A 50 -2.12 3.11 -5.55
C GLN A 50 -2.69 3.35 -6.96
N VAL A 51 -3.55 2.47 -7.47
CA VAL A 51 -4.28 2.71 -8.73
C VAL A 51 -5.18 3.92 -8.60
N THR A 52 -5.95 4.04 -7.52
CA THR A 52 -6.84 5.19 -7.25
C THR A 52 -6.05 6.50 -7.18
N ILE A 53 -4.96 6.52 -6.41
CA ILE A 53 -4.07 7.69 -6.28
C ILE A 53 -3.47 8.09 -7.63
N LEU A 54 -2.95 7.12 -8.37
CA LEU A 54 -2.30 7.34 -9.65
C LEU A 54 -3.30 7.79 -10.74
N ALA A 55 -4.49 7.19 -10.79
CA ALA A 55 -5.56 7.58 -11.72
C ALA A 55 -5.95 9.05 -11.51
N ASN A 56 -6.21 9.44 -10.26
CA ASN A 56 -6.52 10.82 -9.91
C ASN A 56 -5.36 11.78 -10.25
N GLY A 57 -4.13 11.36 -9.97
CA GLY A 57 -2.94 12.17 -10.26
C GLY A 57 -2.72 12.40 -11.75
N LEU A 58 -2.85 11.36 -12.58
CA LEU A 58 -2.70 11.46 -14.04
C LEU A 58 -3.84 12.27 -14.66
N ALA A 59 -5.08 12.14 -14.17
CA ALA A 59 -6.20 12.98 -14.60
C ALA A 59 -5.93 14.47 -14.31
N ARG A 60 -5.44 14.81 -13.12
CA ARG A 60 -5.00 16.18 -12.78
C ARG A 60 -3.88 16.70 -13.67
N CYS A 61 -3.04 15.82 -14.22
CA CYS A 61 -2.02 16.18 -15.22
C CYS A 61 -2.61 16.38 -16.65
N GLY A 62 -3.93 16.26 -16.82
CA GLY A 62 -4.63 16.49 -18.08
C GLY A 62 -4.76 15.29 -19.00
N HIS A 63 -4.39 14.09 -18.55
CA HIS A 63 -4.65 12.85 -19.30
C HIS A 63 -6.12 12.44 -19.18
N ALA A 64 -6.67 11.79 -20.21
CA ALA A 64 -7.96 11.12 -20.11
C ALA A 64 -7.74 9.74 -19.50
N VAL A 65 -8.21 9.55 -18.25
CA VAL A 65 -7.96 8.33 -17.48
C VAL A 65 -9.25 7.56 -17.26
N SER A 66 -9.23 6.26 -17.58
CA SER A 66 -10.28 5.32 -17.24
C SER A 66 -9.74 4.19 -16.35
N VAL A 67 -10.52 3.79 -15.34
CA VAL A 67 -10.23 2.63 -14.49
C VAL A 67 -11.21 1.52 -14.84
N LEU A 68 -10.69 0.40 -15.33
CA LEU A 68 -11.44 -0.78 -15.74
C LEU A 68 -11.37 -1.81 -14.60
N VAL A 69 -12.52 -2.13 -14.00
CA VAL A 69 -12.61 -3.12 -12.92
C VAL A 69 -13.39 -4.36 -13.36
N PHE A 70 -13.04 -5.53 -12.82
CA PHE A 70 -13.76 -6.77 -13.12
C PHE A 70 -15.12 -6.80 -12.42
N TYR A 71 -15.17 -6.27 -11.19
CA TYR A 71 -16.33 -6.28 -10.32
C TYR A 71 -16.72 -4.85 -9.91
N PRO A 72 -18.01 -4.53 -9.80
CA PRO A 72 -18.50 -3.17 -9.53
C PRO A 72 -18.30 -2.71 -8.08
N ASN A 73 -17.67 -3.51 -7.23
CA ASN A 73 -17.60 -3.29 -5.79
C ASN A 73 -16.25 -2.71 -5.37
N GLY A 74 -16.27 -1.99 -4.25
CA GLY A 74 -15.06 -1.54 -3.56
C GLY A 74 -15.20 -0.13 -3.02
N PRO A 75 -14.83 0.09 -1.75
CA PRO A 75 -14.96 1.38 -1.07
C PRO A 75 -14.06 2.47 -1.69
N LEU A 76 -12.98 2.09 -2.38
CA LEU A 76 -12.08 3.03 -3.03
C LEU A 76 -12.68 3.69 -4.28
N ILE A 77 -13.81 3.19 -4.81
CA ILE A 77 -14.55 3.84 -5.89
C ILE A 77 -14.94 5.28 -5.50
N LYS A 78 -15.36 5.48 -4.25
CA LYS A 78 -15.72 6.81 -3.73
C LYS A 78 -14.55 7.79 -3.67
N ARG A 79 -13.31 7.32 -3.81
CA ARG A 79 -12.08 8.12 -3.81
C ARG A 79 -11.58 8.49 -5.20
N LEU A 80 -12.21 7.97 -6.26
CA LEU A 80 -11.90 8.39 -7.61
C LEU A 80 -12.38 9.82 -7.83
N SER A 81 -11.52 10.63 -8.48
CA SER A 81 -11.91 11.96 -8.95
C SER A 81 -13.05 11.86 -9.97
N PRO A 82 -13.97 12.84 -10.03
CA PRO A 82 -14.95 12.94 -11.12
C PRO A 82 -14.34 12.97 -12.53
N ASP A 83 -13.08 13.37 -12.64
CA ASP A 83 -12.34 13.41 -13.92
C ASP A 83 -11.85 12.02 -14.36
N VAL A 84 -12.01 10.98 -13.55
CA VAL A 84 -11.63 9.60 -13.85
C VAL A 84 -12.86 8.80 -14.21
N THR A 85 -12.88 8.22 -15.41
CA THR A 85 -13.98 7.37 -15.85
C THR A 85 -13.86 5.97 -15.22
N LEU A 86 -14.88 5.51 -14.50
CA LEU A 86 -14.94 4.14 -14.01
C LEU A 86 -15.76 3.26 -14.98
N ARG A 87 -15.20 2.13 -15.39
CA ARG A 87 -15.87 1.11 -16.23
C ARG A 87 -15.86 -0.24 -15.53
N CYS A 88 -17.01 -0.82 -15.33
CA CYS A 88 -17.13 -2.18 -14.81
C CYS A 88 -17.28 -3.19 -15.95
N LEU A 89 -16.44 -4.23 -15.92
CA LEU A 89 -16.46 -5.32 -16.90
C LEU A 89 -17.41 -6.47 -16.52
N GLU A 90 -18.12 -6.34 -15.40
CA GLU A 90 -19.18 -7.25 -14.89
C GLU A 90 -18.82 -8.73 -15.01
N LYS A 91 -17.68 -9.14 -14.48
CA LYS A 91 -17.25 -10.53 -14.52
C LYS A 91 -18.19 -11.42 -13.73
N ARG A 92 -18.88 -12.36 -14.41
CA ARG A 92 -19.99 -13.17 -13.86
C ARG A 92 -19.53 -14.50 -13.22
N GLY A 93 -18.29 -14.57 -12.74
CA GLY A 93 -17.77 -15.75 -12.09
C GLY A 93 -16.48 -16.29 -12.71
N ARG A 94 -16.00 -17.42 -12.21
CA ARG A 94 -14.69 -17.98 -12.56
C ARG A 94 -14.59 -18.37 -14.04
N TRP A 95 -15.67 -18.87 -14.64
CA TRP A 95 -15.72 -19.42 -15.98
C TRP A 95 -16.18 -18.44 -17.08
N ASP A 96 -16.55 -17.21 -16.69
CA ASP A 96 -16.97 -16.17 -17.63
C ASP A 96 -15.80 -15.55 -18.39
N LEU A 97 -14.94 -16.38 -18.98
CA LEU A 97 -13.76 -15.85 -19.68
C LEU A 97 -14.10 -15.24 -21.03
N LYS A 98 -14.91 -15.94 -21.86
CA LYS A 98 -15.29 -15.45 -23.20
C LYS A 98 -16.14 -14.18 -23.12
N GLY A 99 -17.18 -14.18 -22.28
CA GLY A 99 -18.04 -13.00 -22.09
C GLY A 99 -17.27 -11.81 -21.51
N PHE A 100 -16.41 -12.05 -20.55
CA PHE A 100 -15.55 -11.03 -19.96
C PHE A 100 -14.58 -10.42 -20.99
N LEU A 101 -13.88 -11.24 -21.78
CA LEU A 101 -13.00 -10.75 -22.85
C LEU A 101 -13.77 -9.94 -23.88
N GLY A 102 -14.96 -10.40 -24.29
CA GLY A 102 -15.81 -9.63 -25.23
C GLY A 102 -16.18 -8.25 -24.68
N ARG A 103 -16.50 -8.13 -23.37
CA ARG A 103 -16.76 -6.84 -22.73
C ARG A 103 -15.49 -5.98 -22.62
N LEU A 104 -14.35 -6.59 -22.28
CA LEU A 104 -13.07 -5.88 -22.26
C LEU A 104 -12.73 -5.30 -23.63
N PHE A 105 -12.80 -6.09 -24.69
CA PHE A 105 -12.54 -5.60 -26.06
C PHE A 105 -13.49 -4.48 -26.47
N ARG A 106 -14.79 -4.61 -26.18
CA ARG A 106 -15.78 -3.56 -26.47
C ARG A 106 -15.43 -2.26 -25.76
N VAL A 107 -15.11 -2.31 -24.45
CA VAL A 107 -14.72 -1.11 -23.70
C VAL A 107 -13.45 -0.49 -24.26
N LEU A 108 -12.47 -1.29 -24.67
CA LEU A 108 -11.24 -0.77 -25.29
C LEU A 108 -11.50 -0.15 -26.67
N GLU A 109 -12.46 -0.67 -27.44
CA GLU A 109 -12.90 -0.06 -28.71
C GLU A 109 -13.63 1.27 -28.50
N GLU A 110 -14.44 1.38 -27.46
CA GLU A 110 -15.15 2.61 -27.07
C GLU A 110 -14.20 3.68 -26.56
N GLU A 111 -13.36 3.34 -25.59
CA GLU A 111 -12.43 4.25 -24.91
C GLU A 111 -11.22 4.61 -25.78
N ARG A 112 -10.82 3.71 -26.69
CA ARG A 112 -9.64 3.83 -27.58
C ARG A 112 -8.40 4.32 -26.82
N PRO A 113 -7.97 3.64 -25.74
CA PRO A 113 -6.81 4.09 -24.99
C PRO A 113 -5.53 3.99 -25.83
N ASP A 114 -4.61 4.93 -25.60
CA ASP A 114 -3.26 4.90 -26.15
C ASP A 114 -2.41 3.89 -25.35
N ILE A 115 -2.69 3.78 -24.04
CA ILE A 115 -1.97 2.92 -23.11
C ILE A 115 -2.97 2.14 -22.25
N LEU A 116 -2.78 0.81 -22.16
CA LEU A 116 -3.42 -0.05 -21.17
C LEU A 116 -2.41 -0.41 -20.07
N TYR A 117 -2.61 0.11 -18.86
CA TYR A 117 -1.78 -0.16 -17.71
C TYR A 117 -2.49 -1.15 -16.80
N ALA A 118 -2.03 -2.40 -16.78
CA ALA A 118 -2.60 -3.47 -15.98
C ALA A 118 -1.87 -3.63 -14.65
N PHE A 119 -2.62 -4.04 -13.61
CA PHE A 119 -2.10 -4.22 -12.26
C PHE A 119 -2.41 -5.62 -11.75
N LEU A 120 -1.41 -6.28 -11.19
CA LEU A 120 -1.44 -7.63 -10.66
C LEU A 120 -1.51 -8.73 -11.75
N PRO A 121 -1.06 -9.97 -11.46
CA PRO A 121 -0.79 -11.00 -12.45
C PRO A 121 -1.94 -11.32 -13.41
N VAL A 122 -3.17 -11.44 -12.89
CA VAL A 122 -4.34 -11.77 -13.73
C VAL A 122 -4.65 -10.65 -14.72
N SER A 123 -4.64 -9.40 -14.28
CA SER A 123 -4.87 -8.24 -15.16
C SER A 123 -3.75 -8.09 -16.18
N ASN A 124 -2.50 -8.32 -15.77
CA ASN A 124 -1.32 -8.30 -16.64
C ASN A 124 -1.47 -9.31 -17.80
N LEU A 125 -1.86 -10.55 -17.51
CA LEU A 125 -2.08 -11.59 -18.51
C LEU A 125 -3.24 -11.25 -19.46
N LEU A 126 -4.35 -10.73 -18.92
CA LEU A 126 -5.49 -10.33 -19.74
C LEU A 126 -5.15 -9.18 -20.69
N ALA A 127 -4.31 -8.23 -20.24
CA ALA A 127 -3.82 -7.15 -21.08
C ALA A 127 -3.03 -7.66 -22.30
N CYS A 128 -2.26 -8.74 -22.19
CA CYS A 128 -1.56 -9.31 -23.33
C CYS A 128 -2.50 -9.81 -24.43
N LEU A 129 -3.67 -10.33 -24.06
CA LEU A 129 -4.64 -10.81 -25.04
C LEU A 129 -5.21 -9.66 -25.90
N THR A 130 -5.23 -8.43 -25.37
CA THR A 130 -5.75 -7.25 -26.08
C THR A 130 -4.81 -6.76 -27.19
N ARG A 131 -3.56 -7.24 -27.22
CA ARG A 131 -2.59 -6.88 -28.26
C ARG A 131 -2.85 -7.56 -29.61
N LEU A 132 -3.57 -8.68 -29.61
CA LEU A 132 -3.85 -9.46 -30.83
C LEU A 132 -4.64 -8.66 -31.90
N PRO A 133 -5.71 -7.93 -31.55
CA PRO A 133 -6.45 -7.14 -32.53
C PRO A 133 -5.87 -5.74 -32.79
N SER A 134 -5.03 -5.18 -31.93
CA SER A 134 -4.52 -3.81 -32.07
C SER A 134 -3.04 -3.67 -31.68
N ARG A 135 -2.18 -3.59 -32.70
CA ARG A 135 -0.75 -3.31 -32.50
C ARG A 135 -0.44 -1.87 -32.04
N LYS A 136 -1.43 -0.97 -32.07
CA LYS A 136 -1.28 0.44 -31.69
C LYS A 136 -1.39 0.65 -30.17
N LEU A 137 -2.11 -0.25 -29.47
CA LEU A 137 -2.29 -0.18 -28.03
C LEU A 137 -0.98 -0.52 -27.31
N LYS A 138 -0.46 0.40 -26.53
CA LYS A 138 0.73 0.19 -25.70
C LYS A 138 0.35 -0.46 -24.40
N LEU A 139 1.16 -1.43 -23.93
CA LEU A 139 0.90 -2.18 -22.72
C LEU A 139 1.93 -1.85 -21.63
N ALA A 140 1.45 -1.46 -20.46
CA ALA A 140 2.26 -1.35 -19.25
C ALA A 140 1.78 -2.38 -18.22
N TRP A 141 2.70 -3.02 -17.51
CA TRP A 141 2.44 -3.95 -16.42
C TRP A 141 2.87 -3.41 -15.08
N GLY A 142 2.06 -3.60 -14.05
CA GLY A 142 2.38 -3.28 -12.66
C GLY A 142 2.75 -4.53 -11.86
N VAL A 143 3.98 -4.62 -11.39
CA VAL A 143 4.47 -5.62 -10.44
C VAL A 143 4.41 -5.02 -9.03
N ARG A 144 3.68 -5.65 -8.09
CA ARG A 144 3.33 -5.06 -6.80
C ARG A 144 3.69 -5.90 -5.58
N ALA A 145 4.42 -6.99 -5.78
CA ALA A 145 4.87 -7.86 -4.71
C ALA A 145 6.30 -8.34 -4.97
N SER A 146 7.03 -8.67 -3.91
CA SER A 146 8.32 -9.34 -3.96
C SER A 146 8.24 -10.64 -3.16
N ASP A 147 9.08 -11.60 -3.50
CA ASP A 147 9.28 -12.85 -2.75
C ASP A 147 7.97 -13.54 -2.32
N VAL A 148 7.10 -13.76 -3.31
CA VAL A 148 5.82 -14.44 -3.07
C VAL A 148 6.10 -15.90 -2.79
N ASP A 149 5.85 -16.33 -1.55
CA ASP A 149 5.94 -17.73 -1.16
C ASP A 149 4.76 -18.54 -1.76
N LEU A 150 4.99 -19.08 -2.94
CA LEU A 150 3.97 -19.83 -3.69
C LEU A 150 3.52 -21.13 -2.97
N ALA A 151 4.23 -21.59 -1.92
CA ALA A 151 3.81 -22.74 -1.13
C ALA A 151 2.51 -22.45 -0.34
N HIS A 152 2.22 -21.19 -0.06
CA HIS A 152 0.99 -20.77 0.63
C HIS A 152 -0.18 -20.43 -0.32
N TYR A 153 0.00 -20.63 -1.64
CA TYR A 153 -1.01 -20.32 -2.65
C TYR A 153 -1.50 -21.58 -3.36
N ASP A 154 -2.70 -21.48 -3.94
CA ASP A 154 -3.30 -22.58 -4.70
C ASP A 154 -2.58 -22.84 -6.04
N ARG A 155 -2.84 -24.01 -6.65
CA ARG A 155 -2.24 -24.40 -7.94
C ARG A 155 -2.53 -23.42 -9.06
N LEU A 156 -3.68 -22.72 -9.00
CA LEU A 156 -4.05 -21.73 -10.01
C LEU A 156 -3.19 -20.48 -9.90
N SER A 157 -2.89 -20.05 -8.68
CA SER A 157 -1.97 -18.93 -8.46
C SER A 157 -0.58 -19.27 -9.01
N TRP A 158 -0.06 -20.46 -8.71
CA TRP A 158 1.21 -20.94 -9.28
C TRP A 158 1.20 -20.91 -10.81
N PHE A 159 0.14 -21.41 -11.45
CA PHE A 159 -0.02 -21.39 -12.90
C PHE A 159 -0.10 -19.96 -13.45
N THR A 160 -0.79 -19.06 -12.76
CA THR A 160 -0.88 -17.64 -13.14
C THR A 160 0.50 -16.97 -13.13
N TYR A 161 1.30 -17.20 -12.08
CA TYR A 161 2.67 -16.68 -11.99
C TYR A 161 3.60 -17.29 -13.06
N TRP A 162 3.42 -18.56 -13.41
CA TRP A 162 4.15 -19.20 -14.49
C TRP A 162 3.81 -18.59 -15.86
N LEU A 163 2.52 -18.37 -16.14
CA LEU A 163 2.07 -17.68 -17.35
C LEU A 163 2.60 -16.23 -17.39
N GLU A 164 2.54 -15.51 -16.29
CA GLU A 164 3.06 -14.13 -16.22
C GLU A 164 4.54 -14.07 -16.62
N ARG A 165 5.35 -15.03 -16.16
CA ARG A 165 6.74 -15.17 -16.61
C ARG A 165 6.83 -15.38 -18.13
N LEU A 166 6.04 -16.31 -18.67
CA LEU A 166 6.08 -16.65 -20.11
C LEU A 166 5.72 -15.42 -20.97
N PHE A 167 4.74 -14.62 -20.54
CA PHE A 167 4.27 -13.43 -21.25
C PHE A 167 4.98 -12.14 -20.82
N SER A 168 5.98 -12.19 -19.96
CA SER A 168 6.69 -11.00 -19.44
C SER A 168 7.40 -10.16 -20.52
N ARG A 169 7.57 -10.69 -21.73
CA ARG A 169 8.10 -9.96 -22.89
C ARG A 169 7.01 -9.26 -23.72
N CYS A 170 5.73 -9.50 -23.40
CA CYS A 170 4.61 -8.91 -24.12
C CYS A 170 4.43 -7.39 -23.85
N PRO A 171 4.54 -6.87 -22.61
CA PRO A 171 4.37 -5.44 -22.37
C PRO A 171 5.50 -4.61 -22.96
N ASP A 172 5.16 -3.36 -23.31
CA ASP A 172 6.14 -2.35 -23.75
C ASP A 172 6.90 -1.77 -22.54
N LEU A 173 6.28 -1.78 -21.35
CA LEU A 173 6.84 -1.30 -20.09
C LEU A 173 6.40 -2.16 -18.92
N ILE A 174 7.31 -2.44 -18.00
CA ILE A 174 7.01 -3.07 -16.70
C ILE A 174 7.42 -2.11 -15.59
N ILE A 175 6.51 -1.83 -14.66
CA ILE A 175 6.76 -0.95 -13.52
C ILE A 175 6.62 -1.76 -12.24
N SER A 176 7.73 -1.98 -11.53
CA SER A 176 7.70 -2.50 -10.16
C SER A 176 7.55 -1.36 -9.16
N ASN A 177 6.84 -1.61 -8.07
CA ASN A 177 6.78 -0.66 -6.95
C ASN A 177 7.98 -0.77 -5.99
N SER A 178 8.92 -1.67 -6.26
CA SER A 178 10.08 -1.91 -5.40
C SER A 178 11.24 -2.51 -6.18
N GLU A 179 12.45 -2.24 -5.74
CA GLU A 179 13.64 -2.88 -6.28
C GLU A 179 13.68 -4.37 -5.93
N ALA A 180 13.20 -4.74 -4.73
CA ALA A 180 13.03 -6.13 -4.34
C ALA A 180 12.06 -6.87 -5.27
N GLY A 181 10.94 -6.24 -5.64
CA GLY A 181 9.99 -6.80 -6.61
C GLY A 181 10.59 -6.97 -8.00
N ARG A 182 11.41 -5.99 -8.46
CA ARG A 182 12.14 -6.11 -9.72
C ARG A 182 13.14 -7.26 -9.68
N ARG A 183 13.98 -7.35 -8.63
CA ARG A 183 14.94 -8.45 -8.48
C ARG A 183 14.26 -9.80 -8.47
N TYR A 184 13.17 -9.94 -7.70
CA TYR A 184 12.38 -11.17 -7.65
C TYR A 184 11.78 -11.54 -9.02
N ALA A 185 11.19 -10.60 -9.75
CA ALA A 185 10.66 -10.86 -11.08
C ALA A 185 11.75 -11.28 -12.06
N VAL A 186 12.90 -10.61 -12.07
CA VAL A 186 14.05 -10.94 -12.91
C VAL A 186 14.61 -12.33 -12.58
N SER A 187 14.72 -12.71 -11.31
CA SER A 187 15.14 -14.06 -10.91
C SER A 187 14.19 -15.14 -11.41
N ARG A 188 12.92 -14.80 -11.60
CA ARG A 188 11.91 -15.67 -12.22
C ARG A 188 11.96 -15.69 -13.75
N GLY A 189 12.84 -14.90 -14.38
CA GLY A 189 13.04 -14.86 -15.84
C GLY A 189 12.28 -13.75 -16.57
N PHE A 190 11.85 -12.71 -15.87
CA PHE A 190 11.41 -11.47 -16.51
C PHE A 190 12.60 -10.77 -17.18
N PRO A 191 12.36 -9.93 -18.21
CA PRO A 191 13.43 -9.18 -18.83
C PRO A 191 14.09 -8.20 -17.83
N SER A 192 15.40 -8.03 -17.92
CA SER A 192 16.19 -7.11 -17.07
C SER A 192 16.70 -5.88 -17.85
N ASN A 193 15.94 -5.43 -18.84
CA ASN A 193 16.28 -4.31 -19.70
C ASN A 193 15.57 -3.01 -19.28
N ASP A 194 15.76 -1.92 -20.05
CA ASP A 194 15.18 -0.60 -19.81
C ASP A 194 13.66 -0.54 -19.80
N ARG A 195 12.99 -1.61 -20.27
CA ARG A 195 11.53 -1.73 -20.18
C ARG A 195 11.05 -2.14 -18.79
N PHE A 196 11.95 -2.51 -17.87
CA PHE A 196 11.61 -2.87 -16.50
C PHE A 196 12.19 -1.85 -15.53
N ILE A 197 11.37 -0.92 -15.09
CA ILE A 197 11.76 0.18 -14.20
C ILE A 197 11.12 0.05 -12.82
N VAL A 198 11.69 0.77 -11.85
CA VAL A 198 11.14 0.84 -10.48
C VAL A 198 10.59 2.24 -10.22
N ILE A 199 9.32 2.29 -9.86
CA ILE A 199 8.63 3.49 -9.40
C ILE A 199 7.94 3.15 -8.08
N PRO A 200 8.46 3.59 -6.93
CA PRO A 200 7.86 3.34 -5.62
C PRO A 200 6.43 3.85 -5.52
N ASN A 201 5.67 3.29 -4.59
CA ASN A 201 4.34 3.79 -4.26
C ASN A 201 4.38 5.24 -3.79
N GLY A 202 3.29 5.97 -4.04
CA GLY A 202 3.12 7.34 -3.56
C GLY A 202 2.32 7.39 -2.26
N ILE A 203 2.82 8.16 -1.31
CA ILE A 203 2.15 8.44 -0.03
C ILE A 203 1.54 9.84 -0.10
N ASP A 204 0.27 9.94 0.28
CA ASP A 204 -0.46 11.21 0.38
C ASP A 204 -0.01 11.96 1.66
N VAL A 205 1.03 12.78 1.53
CA VAL A 205 1.66 13.50 2.64
C VAL A 205 0.81 14.65 3.19
N GLU A 206 -0.24 15.04 2.49
CA GLU A 206 -1.23 16.01 2.97
C GLU A 206 -2.26 15.32 3.87
N ARG A 207 -2.68 14.12 3.51
CA ARG A 207 -3.56 13.28 4.32
C ARG A 207 -2.82 12.70 5.53
N PHE A 208 -1.63 12.13 5.31
CA PHE A 208 -0.78 11.57 6.35
C PHE A 208 0.23 12.61 6.80
N ARG A 209 -0.11 13.31 7.89
CA ARG A 209 0.73 14.35 8.49
C ARG A 209 0.57 14.36 10.01
N PRO A 210 1.46 15.03 10.75
CA PRO A 210 1.29 15.21 12.19
C PRO A 210 -0.01 15.97 12.53
N TYR A 211 -0.82 15.37 13.42
CA TYR A 211 -2.07 15.93 13.95
C TYR A 211 -2.18 15.66 15.45
N PRO A 212 -1.69 16.57 16.31
CA PRO A 212 -1.70 16.36 17.77
C PRO A 212 -3.08 16.05 18.34
N MET A 213 -4.13 16.73 17.88
CA MET A 213 -5.50 16.50 18.38
C MET A 213 -6.01 15.08 18.07
N LEU A 214 -5.69 14.53 16.89
CA LEU A 214 -6.07 13.17 16.54
C LEU A 214 -5.32 12.14 17.40
N ARG A 215 -4.07 12.44 17.77
CA ARG A 215 -3.28 11.62 18.69
C ARG A 215 -3.98 11.47 20.04
N GLU A 216 -4.41 12.56 20.63
CA GLU A 216 -5.06 12.56 21.95
C GLU A 216 -6.39 11.79 21.90
N ALA A 217 -7.21 12.01 20.90
CA ALA A 217 -8.51 11.37 20.74
C ALA A 217 -8.40 9.83 20.65
N VAL A 218 -7.51 9.32 19.79
CA VAL A 218 -7.33 7.86 19.62
C VAL A 218 -6.68 7.22 20.82
N ARG A 219 -5.73 7.90 21.48
CA ARG A 219 -5.13 7.39 22.72
C ARG A 219 -6.14 7.31 23.85
N ALA A 220 -7.02 8.29 23.99
CA ALA A 220 -8.12 8.26 24.97
C ALA A 220 -9.10 7.11 24.68
N GLU A 221 -9.49 6.92 23.41
CA GLU A 221 -10.31 5.78 22.97
C GLU A 221 -9.71 4.42 23.38
N TRP A 222 -8.39 4.29 23.24
CA TRP A 222 -7.68 3.04 23.55
C TRP A 222 -7.23 2.91 25.02
N GLY A 223 -7.57 3.87 25.87
CA GLY A 223 -7.17 3.88 27.28
C GLY A 223 -5.66 3.98 27.47
N VAL A 224 -4.96 4.68 26.56
CA VAL A 224 -3.51 4.87 26.61
C VAL A 224 -3.18 6.21 27.23
N SER A 225 -2.50 6.19 28.38
CA SER A 225 -2.07 7.39 29.11
C SER A 225 -1.07 8.22 28.28
N PRO A 226 -1.05 9.56 28.44
CA PRO A 226 -0.02 10.42 27.84
C PRO A 226 1.42 10.04 28.20
N LYS A 227 1.62 9.41 29.37
CA LYS A 227 2.93 8.96 29.84
C LYS A 227 3.37 7.60 29.29
N GLU A 228 2.46 6.83 28.72
CA GLU A 228 2.77 5.53 28.12
C GLU A 228 3.30 5.68 26.71
N THR A 229 4.19 4.78 26.32
CA THR A 229 4.69 4.66 24.95
C THR A 229 3.86 3.64 24.20
N LEU A 230 3.27 4.05 23.07
CA LEU A 230 2.42 3.20 22.24
C LEU A 230 3.15 2.73 20.98
N VAL A 231 3.38 1.42 20.89
CA VAL A 231 4.01 0.75 19.75
C VAL A 231 2.95 -0.01 18.95
N GLY A 232 2.88 0.21 17.65
CA GLY A 232 1.83 -0.39 16.82
C GLY A 232 2.32 -1.16 15.62
N ILE A 233 1.55 -2.21 15.27
CA ILE A 233 1.59 -2.87 13.97
C ILE A 233 0.30 -2.56 13.23
N VAL A 234 0.41 -2.11 11.96
CA VAL A 234 -0.73 -1.75 11.12
C VAL A 234 -0.72 -2.59 9.86
N GLY A 235 -1.74 -3.42 9.69
CA GLY A 235 -1.86 -4.31 8.55
C GLY A 235 -2.78 -5.49 8.82
N ARG A 236 -3.08 -6.26 7.76
CA ARG A 236 -3.88 -7.47 7.89
C ARG A 236 -3.22 -8.48 8.83
N MET A 237 -4.01 -9.18 9.62
CA MET A 237 -3.54 -10.34 10.37
C MET A 237 -3.38 -11.52 9.40
N ASP A 238 -2.17 -11.65 8.86
CA ASP A 238 -1.79 -12.55 7.78
C ASP A 238 -0.39 -13.11 8.08
N PRO A 239 -0.06 -14.37 7.76
CA PRO A 239 1.27 -14.94 7.97
C PRO A 239 2.41 -14.11 7.38
N MET A 240 2.15 -13.39 6.28
CA MET A 240 3.12 -12.49 5.66
C MET A 240 3.54 -11.36 6.61
N LYS A 241 2.60 -10.82 7.42
CA LYS A 241 2.85 -9.72 8.35
C LYS A 241 3.51 -10.14 9.66
N ASP A 242 3.53 -11.43 9.93
CA ASP A 242 4.24 -12.07 11.05
C ASP A 242 3.97 -11.40 12.42
N HIS A 243 2.68 -11.28 12.76
CA HIS A 243 2.26 -10.82 14.06
C HIS A 243 2.85 -11.63 15.24
N PRO A 244 3.10 -12.96 15.11
CA PRO A 244 3.78 -13.72 16.14
C PRO A 244 5.13 -13.13 16.55
N THR A 245 6.01 -12.82 15.60
CA THR A 245 7.31 -12.18 15.85
C THR A 245 7.15 -10.82 16.51
N PHE A 246 6.14 -10.01 16.10
CA PHE A 246 5.84 -8.74 16.78
C PHE A 246 5.45 -8.95 18.24
N LEU A 247 4.58 -9.92 18.56
CA LEU A 247 4.13 -10.19 19.93
C LEU A 247 5.29 -10.66 20.82
N GLU A 248 6.16 -11.52 20.33
CA GLU A 248 7.34 -11.98 21.04
C GLU A 248 8.31 -10.81 21.33
N ALA A 249 8.58 -9.97 20.34
CA ALA A 249 9.40 -8.77 20.49
C ALA A 249 8.77 -7.77 21.46
N ALA A 250 7.44 -7.59 21.41
CA ALA A 250 6.70 -6.75 22.34
C ALA A 250 6.84 -7.24 23.81
N ALA A 251 6.81 -8.56 24.01
CA ALA A 251 7.02 -9.14 25.34
C ALA A 251 8.45 -8.90 25.85
N VAL A 252 9.46 -9.01 24.99
CA VAL A 252 10.86 -8.66 25.34
C VAL A 252 10.96 -7.19 25.72
N LEU A 253 10.40 -6.30 24.91
CA LEU A 253 10.39 -4.85 25.16
C LEU A 253 9.68 -4.50 26.48
N ALA A 254 8.51 -5.13 26.75
CA ALA A 254 7.72 -4.88 27.97
C ALA A 254 8.43 -5.31 29.25
N ARG A 255 9.35 -6.28 29.19
CA ARG A 255 10.21 -6.67 30.33
C ARG A 255 11.35 -5.68 30.56
N ARG A 256 11.85 -5.02 29.51
CA ARG A 256 13.03 -4.12 29.59
C ARG A 256 12.66 -2.66 29.82
N LYS A 257 11.44 -2.24 29.40
CA LYS A 257 10.96 -0.86 29.57
C LYS A 257 9.56 -0.84 30.18
N GLN A 258 9.38 0.05 31.15
CA GLN A 258 8.06 0.28 31.79
C GLN A 258 7.20 1.22 30.93
N GLY A 259 5.89 1.21 31.17
CA GLY A 259 4.95 2.10 30.49
C GLY A 259 4.75 1.79 29.00
N MET A 260 5.06 0.56 28.56
CA MET A 260 4.84 0.13 27.18
C MET A 260 3.42 -0.37 26.96
N ARG A 261 2.76 0.16 25.95
CA ARG A 261 1.48 -0.31 25.39
C ARG A 261 1.68 -0.70 23.93
N PHE A 262 0.89 -1.64 23.47
CA PHE A 262 0.97 -2.18 22.12
C PHE A 262 -0.39 -2.16 21.46
N VAL A 263 -0.43 -2.02 20.13
CA VAL A 263 -1.68 -2.10 19.37
C VAL A 263 -1.47 -2.85 18.07
N SER A 264 -2.44 -3.69 17.74
CA SER A 264 -2.60 -4.28 16.39
C SER A 264 -3.81 -3.67 15.72
N VAL A 265 -3.59 -3.05 14.56
CA VAL A 265 -4.64 -2.41 13.75
C VAL A 265 -4.78 -3.16 12.45
N GLY A 266 -5.96 -3.71 12.22
CA GLY A 266 -6.31 -4.53 11.07
C GLY A 266 -7.12 -5.75 11.49
N ASP A 267 -7.49 -6.56 10.52
CA ASP A 267 -8.23 -7.79 10.72
C ASP A 267 -7.61 -8.96 9.95
N GLY A 268 -8.17 -10.13 10.12
CA GLY A 268 -7.78 -11.35 9.43
C GLY A 268 -8.76 -12.49 9.71
N PRO A 269 -8.45 -13.71 9.29
CA PRO A 269 -9.27 -14.87 9.59
C PRO A 269 -9.50 -15.00 11.09
N PRO A 270 -10.77 -15.21 11.56
CA PRO A 270 -11.10 -15.24 12.98
C PRO A 270 -10.25 -16.22 13.79
N ASP A 271 -9.99 -17.42 13.25
CA ASP A 271 -9.16 -18.43 13.91
C ASP A 271 -7.70 -17.98 14.06
N TYR A 272 -7.18 -17.23 13.09
CA TYR A 272 -5.82 -16.67 13.17
C TYR A 272 -5.75 -15.56 14.21
N ALA A 273 -6.71 -14.64 14.19
CA ALA A 273 -6.81 -13.59 15.20
C ALA A 273 -6.93 -14.16 16.63
N ALA A 274 -7.76 -15.19 16.83
CA ALA A 274 -7.89 -15.86 18.13
C ALA A 274 -6.56 -16.47 18.61
N ARG A 275 -5.79 -17.10 17.70
CA ARG A 275 -4.46 -17.64 18.04
C ARG A 275 -3.48 -16.55 18.45
N LEU A 276 -3.49 -15.39 17.80
CA LEU A 276 -2.63 -14.24 18.15
C LEU A 276 -3.00 -13.68 19.53
N GLN A 277 -4.30 -13.56 19.84
CA GLN A 277 -4.76 -13.10 21.15
C GLN A 277 -4.34 -14.07 22.27
N GLU A 278 -4.43 -15.37 22.01
CA GLU A 278 -3.97 -16.39 22.94
C GLU A 278 -2.44 -16.35 23.14
N GLN A 279 -1.67 -16.14 22.07
CA GLN A 279 -0.23 -15.95 22.16
C GLN A 279 0.12 -14.72 23.00
N ALA A 280 -0.56 -13.59 22.77
CA ALA A 280 -0.36 -12.38 23.57
C ALA A 280 -0.64 -12.62 25.06
N ARG A 281 -1.68 -13.41 25.38
CA ARG A 281 -2.00 -13.78 26.78
C ARG A 281 -0.87 -14.61 27.41
N ARG A 282 -0.39 -15.64 26.71
CA ARG A 282 0.74 -16.48 27.19
C ARG A 282 2.01 -15.68 27.40
N LEU A 283 2.24 -14.64 26.58
CA LEU A 283 3.38 -13.74 26.69
C LEU A 283 3.21 -12.66 27.78
N GLY A 284 2.08 -12.62 28.49
CA GLY A 284 1.79 -11.64 29.53
C GLY A 284 1.48 -10.23 29.01
N LEU A 285 1.01 -10.14 27.76
CA LEU A 285 0.71 -8.86 27.10
C LEU A 285 -0.78 -8.48 27.17
N HIS A 286 -1.66 -9.30 27.73
CA HIS A 286 -3.12 -9.14 27.63
C HIS A 286 -3.64 -7.77 28.13
N GLU A 287 -3.06 -7.20 29.17
CA GLU A 287 -3.41 -5.86 29.69
C GLU A 287 -2.73 -4.70 28.95
N ARG A 288 -1.70 -5.01 28.17
CA ARG A 288 -0.88 -4.02 27.45
C ARG A 288 -1.18 -3.95 25.96
N MET A 289 -1.98 -4.90 25.44
CA MET A 289 -2.27 -5.05 24.02
C MET A 289 -3.69 -4.56 23.71
N VAL A 290 -3.80 -3.64 22.75
CA VAL A 290 -5.05 -3.19 22.16
C VAL A 290 -5.24 -3.92 20.82
N TRP A 291 -6.40 -4.53 20.62
CA TRP A 291 -6.82 -5.11 19.36
C TRP A 291 -7.86 -4.18 18.73
N ALA A 292 -7.38 -3.23 17.92
CA ALA A 292 -8.21 -2.13 17.42
C ALA A 292 -9.13 -2.51 16.25
N GLY A 293 -8.94 -3.71 15.67
CA GLY A 293 -9.68 -4.10 14.46
C GLY A 293 -9.31 -3.26 13.23
N PRO A 294 -10.08 -3.38 12.15
CA PRO A 294 -9.88 -2.59 10.93
C PRO A 294 -10.31 -1.13 11.17
N ARG A 295 -9.51 -0.19 10.69
CA ARG A 295 -9.72 1.26 10.85
C ARG A 295 -9.71 1.95 9.49
N ALA A 296 -10.61 2.88 9.27
CA ALA A 296 -10.65 3.74 8.08
C ALA A 296 -9.86 5.05 8.27
N ASP A 297 -9.72 5.50 9.52
CA ASP A 297 -9.06 6.72 9.96
C ASP A 297 -7.55 6.53 10.23
N LEU A 298 -6.86 5.85 9.33
CA LEU A 298 -5.42 5.55 9.48
C LEU A 298 -4.53 6.76 9.83
N PRO A 299 -4.78 8.00 9.34
CA PRO A 299 -4.04 9.16 9.82
C PRO A 299 -4.12 9.36 11.33
N ALA A 300 -5.30 9.17 11.95
CA ALA A 300 -5.47 9.27 13.39
C ALA A 300 -4.75 8.14 14.13
N VAL A 301 -4.86 6.92 13.59
CA VAL A 301 -4.14 5.73 14.09
C VAL A 301 -2.64 5.99 14.14
N TYR A 302 -2.00 6.38 13.03
CA TYR A 302 -0.56 6.61 13.02
C TYR A 302 -0.16 7.75 13.98
N ASN A 303 -0.93 8.81 14.05
CA ASN A 303 -0.65 9.91 14.99
C ASN A 303 -0.71 9.48 16.45
N ALA A 304 -1.51 8.46 16.82
CA ALA A 304 -1.56 7.94 18.16
C ALA A 304 -0.28 7.20 18.58
N LEU A 305 0.47 6.67 17.62
CA LEU A 305 1.66 5.84 17.84
C LEU A 305 2.90 6.67 18.16
N ASP A 306 3.81 6.10 18.94
CA ASP A 306 5.18 6.60 19.14
C ASP A 306 6.17 5.88 18.23
N LEU A 307 5.87 4.62 17.88
CA LEU A 307 6.69 3.77 17.05
C LEU A 307 5.79 2.84 16.23
N VAL A 308 6.08 2.66 14.94
CA VAL A 308 5.46 1.63 14.11
C VAL A 308 6.43 0.49 13.86
N VAL A 309 5.92 -0.73 13.92
CA VAL A 309 6.66 -1.96 13.63
C VAL A 309 6.07 -2.62 12.39
N SER A 310 6.94 -3.01 11.47
CA SER A 310 6.60 -3.89 10.34
C SER A 310 7.43 -5.16 10.47
N SER A 311 6.82 -6.22 11.00
CA SER A 311 7.47 -7.52 11.27
C SER A 311 7.36 -8.50 10.10
N SER A 312 7.03 -8.04 8.89
CA SER A 312 6.76 -8.90 7.73
C SER A 312 7.84 -9.96 7.52
N ALA A 313 7.43 -11.22 7.31
CA ALA A 313 8.34 -12.33 7.09
C ALA A 313 8.76 -12.50 5.62
N PHE A 314 7.90 -12.10 4.68
CA PHE A 314 8.08 -12.23 3.22
C PHE A 314 7.04 -11.37 2.47
N GLY A 315 7.11 -11.33 1.13
CA GLY A 315 6.02 -10.87 0.26
C GLY A 315 5.83 -9.37 0.10
N GLU A 316 6.54 -8.54 0.86
CA GLU A 316 6.46 -7.08 0.71
C GLU A 316 7.19 -6.60 -0.55
N GLY A 317 6.57 -5.64 -1.25
CA GLY A 317 7.28 -4.78 -2.18
C GLY A 317 7.63 -3.47 -1.50
N PHE A 318 6.85 -2.42 -1.78
CA PHE A 318 6.86 -1.16 -1.03
C PHE A 318 5.80 -1.20 0.06
N SER A 319 6.19 -1.10 1.32
CA SER A 319 5.27 -1.09 2.46
C SER A 319 4.61 0.28 2.63
N ASN A 320 3.32 0.39 2.26
CA ASN A 320 2.56 1.62 2.45
C ASN A 320 2.48 2.01 3.94
N ALA A 321 2.34 1.02 4.84
CA ALA A 321 2.24 1.27 6.28
C ALA A 321 3.48 2.00 6.83
N LEU A 322 4.68 1.64 6.37
CA LEU A 322 5.90 2.36 6.73
C LEU A 322 5.88 3.81 6.21
N GLY A 323 5.53 3.98 4.93
CA GLY A 323 5.46 5.29 4.31
C GLY A 323 4.42 6.21 4.97
N GLU A 324 3.23 5.69 5.27
CA GLU A 324 2.14 6.41 5.93
C GLU A 324 2.50 6.82 7.37
N ALA A 325 3.11 5.90 8.14
CA ALA A 325 3.60 6.19 9.49
C ALA A 325 4.66 7.29 9.49
N MET A 326 5.68 7.15 8.63
CA MET A 326 6.76 8.14 8.51
C MET A 326 6.26 9.49 8.01
N ALA A 327 5.25 9.52 7.12
CA ALA A 327 4.59 10.75 6.68
C ALA A 327 3.90 11.47 7.85
N CYS A 328 3.34 10.72 8.82
CA CYS A 328 2.82 11.25 10.08
C CYS A 328 3.93 11.65 11.09
N GLY A 329 5.21 11.49 10.72
CA GLY A 329 6.34 11.78 11.60
C GLY A 329 6.61 10.67 12.62
N VAL A 330 6.11 9.46 12.42
CA VAL A 330 6.31 8.33 13.34
C VAL A 330 7.49 7.48 12.86
N PRO A 331 8.55 7.33 13.66
CA PRO A 331 9.68 6.47 13.32
C PRO A 331 9.26 4.99 13.28
N CYS A 332 9.99 4.19 12.50
CA CYS A 332 9.63 2.80 12.23
C CYS A 332 10.79 1.84 12.45
N VAL A 333 10.48 0.64 12.95
CA VAL A 333 11.35 -0.53 12.90
C VAL A 333 10.73 -1.54 11.94
N ALA A 334 11.53 -2.06 11.03
CA ALA A 334 11.04 -3.04 10.07
C ALA A 334 11.99 -4.22 9.92
N THR A 335 11.44 -5.35 9.55
CA THR A 335 12.23 -6.48 9.05
C THR A 335 12.78 -6.18 7.65
N ASP A 336 13.93 -6.77 7.29
CA ASP A 336 14.60 -6.62 5.99
C ASP A 336 13.85 -7.40 4.89
N VAL A 337 12.63 -6.96 4.61
CA VAL A 337 11.72 -7.55 3.62
C VAL A 337 11.26 -6.47 2.65
N GLY A 338 11.27 -6.77 1.37
CA GLY A 338 10.93 -5.79 0.35
C GLY A 338 11.94 -4.64 0.30
N ASP A 339 11.44 -3.43 0.13
CA ASP A 339 12.25 -2.20 0.13
C ASP A 339 12.21 -1.47 1.49
N ALA A 340 12.06 -2.21 2.62
CA ALA A 340 11.98 -1.60 3.95
C ALA A 340 13.22 -0.72 4.23
N ARG A 341 14.41 -1.20 3.88
CA ARG A 341 15.67 -0.45 4.03
C ARG A 341 15.67 0.85 3.24
N GLU A 342 15.20 0.80 2.01
CA GLU A 342 15.09 1.97 1.12
C GLU A 342 14.06 2.99 1.65
N ILE A 343 12.93 2.51 2.18
CA ILE A 343 11.88 3.38 2.73
C ILE A 343 12.39 4.07 4.00
N LEU A 344 12.95 3.32 4.93
CA LEU A 344 13.37 3.83 6.25
C LEU A 344 14.58 4.76 6.16
N GLY A 345 15.59 4.43 5.36
CA GLY A 345 16.87 5.14 5.36
C GLY A 345 17.44 5.24 6.78
N ASP A 346 18.04 6.39 7.11
CA ASP A 346 18.63 6.64 8.44
C ASP A 346 17.60 6.98 9.53
N GLY A 347 16.32 7.13 9.15
CA GLY A 347 15.23 7.49 10.06
C GLY A 347 14.61 6.31 10.81
N GLY A 348 14.95 5.08 10.46
CA GLY A 348 14.43 3.86 11.09
C GLY A 348 15.48 2.80 11.31
N ILE A 349 15.04 1.63 11.75
CA ILE A 349 15.93 0.48 12.00
C ILE A 349 15.41 -0.72 11.22
N VAL A 350 16.31 -1.42 10.53
CA VAL A 350 16.02 -2.65 9.80
C VAL A 350 16.70 -3.82 10.47
N VAL A 351 15.95 -4.90 10.70
CA VAL A 351 16.38 -6.10 11.40
C VAL A 351 16.10 -7.37 10.57
N PRO A 352 16.73 -8.51 10.85
CA PRO A 352 16.38 -9.77 10.19
C PRO A 352 14.90 -10.14 10.40
N PRO A 353 14.23 -10.76 9.41
CA PRO A 353 12.88 -11.29 9.59
C PRO A 353 12.88 -12.52 10.51
N ARG A 354 11.75 -12.75 11.19
CA ARG A 354 11.55 -13.87 12.12
C ARG A 354 12.56 -13.90 13.29
N ASP A 355 13.06 -12.74 13.68
CA ASP A 355 13.97 -12.58 14.82
C ASP A 355 13.37 -11.58 15.84
N PRO A 356 12.60 -12.06 16.82
CA PRO A 356 11.95 -11.21 17.81
C PRO A 356 12.94 -10.49 18.75
N GLU A 357 14.11 -11.06 19.02
CA GLU A 357 15.13 -10.40 19.84
C GLU A 357 15.78 -9.22 19.10
N ALA A 358 16.13 -9.40 17.82
CA ALA A 358 16.62 -8.31 16.99
C ALA A 358 15.56 -7.23 16.80
N LEU A 359 14.28 -7.61 16.63
CA LEU A 359 13.18 -6.66 16.51
C LEU A 359 13.00 -5.86 17.82
N ALA A 360 13.04 -6.51 18.97
CA ALA A 360 12.98 -5.85 20.27
C ALA A 360 14.17 -4.91 20.50
N ALA A 361 15.39 -5.33 20.15
CA ALA A 361 16.59 -4.49 20.22
C ALA A 361 16.47 -3.25 19.35
N GLY A 362 15.98 -3.40 18.09
CA GLY A 362 15.70 -2.28 17.20
C GLY A 362 14.70 -1.30 17.79
N MET A 363 13.60 -1.80 18.37
CA MET A 363 12.61 -0.96 19.05
C MET A 363 13.22 -0.19 20.20
N ILE A 364 14.05 -0.81 21.04
CA ILE A 364 14.71 -0.16 22.19
C ILE A 364 15.58 0.98 21.71
N VAL A 365 16.48 0.71 20.75
CA VAL A 365 17.41 1.72 20.19
C VAL A 365 16.64 2.90 19.61
N LEU A 366 15.57 2.65 18.85
CA LEU A 366 14.81 3.74 18.22
C LEU A 366 13.97 4.53 19.23
N LEU A 367 13.45 3.89 20.27
CA LEU A 367 12.76 4.57 21.39
C LEU A 367 13.74 5.42 22.23
N ASP A 368 14.97 4.97 22.41
CA ASP A 368 16.01 5.75 23.09
C ASP A 368 16.38 6.99 22.26
N ARG A 369 16.58 6.84 20.96
CA ARG A 369 16.76 7.98 20.04
C ARG A 369 15.56 8.94 20.09
N LEU A 370 14.34 8.41 20.09
CA LEU A 370 13.13 9.22 20.17
C LEU A 370 13.05 10.01 21.47
N SER A 371 13.56 9.49 22.59
CA SER A 371 13.61 10.20 23.86
C SER A 371 14.62 11.36 23.88
N LEU A 372 15.70 11.25 23.11
CA LEU A 372 16.76 12.25 23.04
C LEU A 372 16.53 13.32 21.98
N GLU A 373 16.01 12.94 20.81
CA GLU A 373 15.95 13.79 19.61
C GLU A 373 14.60 13.73 18.88
N ARG A 374 13.47 13.65 19.63
CA ARG A 374 12.11 13.48 19.06
C ARG A 374 11.83 14.42 17.89
N ALA A 375 12.06 15.71 18.07
CA ALA A 375 11.67 16.71 17.05
C ALA A 375 12.44 16.52 15.75
N SER A 376 13.76 16.34 15.81
CA SER A 376 14.60 16.15 14.62
C SER A 376 14.33 14.81 13.93
N LEU A 377 14.16 13.73 14.71
CA LEU A 377 13.86 12.40 14.19
C LEU A 377 12.49 12.39 13.46
N CYS A 378 11.43 12.88 14.12
CA CYS A 378 10.08 12.93 13.53
C CYS A 378 10.05 13.81 12.27
N ALA A 379 10.71 14.97 12.29
CA ALA A 379 10.82 15.81 11.11
C ALA A 379 11.63 15.15 9.98
N GLY A 380 12.70 14.45 10.32
CA GLY A 380 13.56 13.72 9.38
C GLY A 380 12.84 12.61 8.64
N VAL A 381 12.11 11.75 9.37
CA VAL A 381 11.35 10.64 8.76
C VAL A 381 10.23 11.16 7.85
N ARG A 382 9.52 12.22 8.25
CA ARG A 382 8.51 12.84 7.39
C ARG A 382 9.12 13.44 6.13
N ARG A 383 10.19 14.22 6.26
CA ARG A 383 10.87 14.84 5.12
C ARG A 383 11.28 13.81 4.09
N ARG A 384 11.85 12.68 4.53
CA ARG A 384 12.23 11.58 3.64
C ARG A 384 11.08 11.11 2.76
N ILE A 385 9.90 10.89 3.35
CA ILE A 385 8.71 10.46 2.58
C ILE A 385 8.23 11.57 1.65
N SER A 386 8.16 12.80 2.13
CA SER A 386 7.70 13.93 1.31
C SER A 386 8.56 14.16 0.08
N GLU A 387 9.87 14.04 0.21
CA GLU A 387 10.82 14.28 -0.88
C GLU A 387 10.89 13.11 -1.88
N ASN A 388 10.86 11.85 -1.40
CA ASN A 388 11.19 10.69 -2.23
C ASN A 388 9.98 9.85 -2.65
N PHE A 389 8.92 9.84 -1.83
CA PHE A 389 7.81 8.89 -1.95
C PHE A 389 6.44 9.57 -1.92
N SER A 390 6.35 10.87 -2.23
CA SER A 390 5.06 11.57 -2.31
C SER A 390 4.23 11.12 -3.53
N VAL A 391 2.92 11.37 -3.49
CA VAL A 391 2.01 11.15 -4.63
C VAL A 391 2.50 11.90 -5.86
N GLU A 392 2.99 13.13 -5.71
CA GLU A 392 3.51 13.95 -6.79
C GLU A 392 4.71 13.27 -7.47
N THR A 393 5.60 12.69 -6.68
CA THR A 393 6.76 11.94 -7.18
C THR A 393 6.33 10.68 -7.94
N LEU A 394 5.39 9.89 -7.41
CA LEU A 394 4.80 8.74 -8.10
C LEU A 394 4.21 9.15 -9.45
N VAL A 395 3.34 10.16 -9.44
CA VAL A 395 2.61 10.62 -10.65
C VAL A 395 3.60 11.15 -11.69
N ARG A 396 4.53 12.01 -11.30
CA ARG A 396 5.54 12.58 -12.19
C ARG A 396 6.40 11.49 -12.86
N ARG A 397 6.90 10.52 -12.07
CA ARG A 397 7.74 9.42 -12.59
C ARG A 397 6.93 8.49 -13.48
N THR A 398 5.70 8.15 -13.11
CA THR A 398 4.84 7.27 -13.91
C THR A 398 4.42 7.96 -15.21
N LYS A 399 4.04 9.24 -15.17
CA LYS A 399 3.72 10.03 -16.37
C LYS A 399 4.88 10.01 -17.36
N ALA A 400 6.09 10.38 -16.90
CA ALA A 400 7.28 10.37 -17.74
C ALA A 400 7.56 8.99 -18.36
N ALA A 401 7.42 7.92 -17.59
CA ALA A 401 7.62 6.55 -18.06
C ALA A 401 6.59 6.11 -19.11
N LEU A 402 5.32 6.45 -18.90
CA LEU A 402 4.24 6.13 -19.86
C LEU A 402 4.36 6.94 -21.15
N GLU A 403 4.79 8.21 -21.07
CA GLU A 403 5.02 9.07 -22.23
C GLU A 403 6.24 8.63 -23.07
N ALA A 404 7.23 8.03 -22.42
CA ALA A 404 8.44 7.51 -23.07
C ALA A 404 8.23 6.16 -23.79
N ILE A 405 7.07 5.53 -23.69
CA ILE A 405 6.76 4.30 -24.45
C ILE A 405 6.70 4.65 -25.95
N PRO A 406 7.57 4.06 -26.80
CA PRO A 406 7.74 4.41 -28.21
C PRO A 406 6.50 4.13 -29.07
#